data_aec11ca1c9cc064d9ed3203c3a04fb92
#
_entry.id   aec11ca1c9cc064d9ed3203c3a04fb92
#
_cell.length_a   1.000
_cell.length_b   1.000
_cell.length_c   1.000
_cell.angle_alpha   90.00
_cell.angle_beta   90.00
_cell.angle_gamma   90.00
#
_symmetry.space_group_name_H-M   'P 1'
#
loop_
_entity.id
_entity.type
_entity.pdbx_description
1 polymer ?
#
loop_
_entity_poly.entity_id
_entity_poly.type
_entity_poly.pdbx_seq_one_letter_code
_entity_poly.pdbx_strand_id
1 'polypeptide(L)'
;MLSIKKIKNINLYNLFILVFLISSCSSMNVTEEVVYDGGIRTVEASIQEDTELDYETKAIFTNATVYFEFDKFNLNSKSLQTLKSAVSVMKDNQSIRITIAGHADERGTREYNLALGQRRADAVKDYFVLSGIDKNRIIVKSYGEERPASFGSDE
;
A
#
# COMPACT_ATOMS: atom_id res chain seq x y z
N MET A 1 -48.60 12.98 -42.25
CA MET A 1 -48.44 11.74 -43.02
C MET A 1 -46.95 11.38 -43.00
N LEU A 2 -46.52 10.59 -42.02
CA LEU A 2 -45.10 10.23 -41.83
C LEU A 2 -44.87 8.83 -42.37
N SER A 3 -44.00 8.72 -43.38
CA SER A 3 -43.63 7.48 -44.03
C SER A 3 -42.55 6.76 -43.22
N ILE A 4 -42.87 5.59 -42.66
CA ILE A 4 -41.93 4.72 -41.96
C ILE A 4 -41.16 3.90 -42.99
N LYS A 5 -39.87 4.20 -43.19
CA LYS A 5 -39.00 3.36 -44.03
C LYS A 5 -38.67 2.06 -43.30
N LYS A 6 -39.04 0.97 -43.95
CA LYS A 6 -38.82 -0.44 -43.61
C LYS A 6 -37.30 -0.71 -43.48
N ILE A 7 -36.82 -0.98 -42.27
CA ILE A 7 -35.44 -1.44 -42.03
C ILE A 7 -35.38 -2.90 -42.45
N LYS A 8 -34.54 -3.18 -43.45
CA LYS A 8 -34.28 -4.54 -43.96
C LYS A 8 -33.51 -5.35 -42.91
N ASN A 9 -33.87 -6.63 -42.80
CA ASN A 9 -33.26 -7.63 -41.95
C ASN A 9 -31.73 -7.60 -42.00
N ILE A 10 -31.12 -7.13 -40.89
CA ILE A 10 -29.73 -7.37 -40.64
C ILE A 10 -29.62 -8.79 -40.10
N ASN A 11 -28.89 -9.62 -40.82
CA ASN A 11 -28.73 -11.03 -40.54
C ASN A 11 -28.11 -11.19 -39.15
N LEU A 12 -28.85 -11.78 -38.20
CA LEU A 12 -28.47 -11.99 -36.81
C LEU A 12 -27.13 -12.71 -36.66
N TYR A 13 -26.69 -13.41 -37.72
CA TYR A 13 -25.40 -14.10 -37.78
C TYR A 13 -24.20 -13.15 -37.91
N ASN A 14 -24.35 -12.00 -38.56
CA ASN A 14 -23.30 -11.02 -38.72
C ASN A 14 -23.12 -10.15 -37.45
N LEU A 15 -24.13 -10.02 -36.62
CA LEU A 15 -24.06 -9.32 -35.34
C LEU A 15 -23.26 -10.15 -34.31
N PHE A 16 -23.35 -11.49 -34.39
CA PHE A 16 -22.59 -12.38 -33.46
C PHE A 16 -21.08 -12.44 -33.76
N ILE A 17 -20.69 -12.26 -35.02
CA ILE A 17 -19.26 -12.26 -35.42
C ILE A 17 -18.56 -10.94 -35.00
N LEU A 18 -19.29 -9.84 -34.99
CA LEU A 18 -18.69 -8.52 -34.59
C LEU A 18 -18.44 -8.39 -33.08
N VAL A 19 -19.16 -9.16 -32.26
CA VAL A 19 -19.01 -9.13 -30.79
C VAL A 19 -17.81 -9.98 -30.31
N PHE A 20 -17.30 -10.91 -31.15
CA PHE A 20 -16.24 -11.84 -30.74
C PHE A 20 -14.80 -11.34 -30.98
N LEU A 21 -14.60 -10.13 -31.55
CA LEU A 21 -13.29 -9.61 -31.92
C LEU A 21 -12.72 -8.54 -30.94
N ILE A 22 -13.40 -8.27 -29.83
CA ILE A 22 -12.90 -7.29 -28.83
C ILE A 22 -12.60 -7.90 -27.46
N SER A 23 -12.31 -9.22 -27.42
CA SER A 23 -11.87 -9.89 -26.20
C SER A 23 -10.42 -10.32 -26.32
N SER A 24 -9.52 -9.35 -26.43
CA SER A 24 -8.09 -9.53 -26.17
C SER A 24 -7.50 -8.22 -25.69
N CYS A 25 -7.90 -7.81 -24.49
CA CYS A 25 -7.13 -6.84 -23.72
C CYS A 25 -6.37 -7.64 -22.67
N SER A 26 -5.16 -8.05 -23.04
CA SER A 26 -4.15 -8.54 -22.13
C SER A 26 -3.80 -7.39 -21.19
N SER A 27 -4.19 -7.50 -19.92
CA SER A 27 -3.71 -6.59 -18.88
C SER A 27 -2.21 -6.82 -18.69
N MET A 28 -1.41 -5.94 -19.26
CA MET A 28 -0.02 -5.79 -18.87
C MET A 28 0.00 -5.31 -17.42
N ASN A 29 0.43 -6.17 -16.50
CA ASN A 29 0.88 -5.76 -15.19
C ASN A 29 2.19 -4.98 -15.38
N VAL A 30 2.08 -3.66 -15.45
CA VAL A 30 3.22 -2.78 -15.31
C VAL A 30 3.56 -2.77 -13.82
N THR A 31 4.58 -3.52 -13.44
CA THR A 31 5.24 -3.32 -12.15
C THR A 31 6.02 -2.01 -12.27
N GLU A 32 5.43 -0.93 -11.78
CA GLU A 32 6.11 0.34 -11.64
C GLU A 32 7.19 0.20 -10.58
N GLU A 33 8.44 0.15 -11.03
CA GLU A 33 9.61 0.14 -10.17
C GLU A 33 9.74 1.53 -9.54
N VAL A 34 9.28 1.66 -8.30
CA VAL A 34 9.37 2.92 -7.54
C VAL A 34 10.82 3.18 -7.20
N VAL A 35 11.43 4.13 -7.89
CA VAL A 35 12.77 4.65 -7.57
C VAL A 35 12.70 5.39 -6.24
N TYR A 36 13.33 4.86 -5.21
CA TYR A 36 13.38 5.45 -3.87
C TYR A 36 14.51 6.45 -3.74
N ASP A 37 14.19 7.68 -3.39
CA ASP A 37 15.14 8.72 -2.98
C ASP A 37 15.53 8.51 -1.50
N GLY A 38 16.84 8.59 -1.26
CA GLY A 38 17.56 8.11 -0.10
C GLY A 38 17.17 8.66 1.27
N GLY A 39 16.28 7.97 1.98
CA GLY A 39 16.03 8.17 3.40
C GLY A 39 15.93 6.84 4.13
N ILE A 40 16.44 6.72 5.35
CA ILE A 40 16.32 5.50 6.17
C ILE A 40 14.86 5.30 6.55
N ARG A 41 14.18 4.40 5.84
CA ARG A 41 12.80 4.02 6.12
C ARG A 41 12.79 2.87 7.11
N THR A 42 12.15 3.03 8.24
CA THR A 42 12.12 2.00 9.28
C THR A 42 10.80 1.28 9.40
N VAL A 43 9.72 1.89 8.90
CA VAL A 43 8.41 1.26 8.76
C VAL A 43 7.70 1.81 7.53
N GLU A 44 7.17 0.92 6.71
CA GLU A 44 6.35 1.23 5.53
C GLU A 44 4.95 0.65 5.71
N ALA A 45 3.94 1.38 5.28
CA ALA A 45 2.58 0.89 5.18
C ALA A 45 2.26 0.66 3.69
N SER A 46 1.76 -0.52 3.36
CA SER A 46 1.26 -0.85 2.03
C SER A 46 -0.20 -1.27 2.10
N ILE A 47 -0.95 -0.93 1.06
CA ILE A 47 -2.36 -1.30 0.91
C ILE A 47 -2.43 -2.63 0.16
N GLN A 48 -3.35 -3.52 0.57
CA GLN A 48 -3.63 -4.74 -0.19
C GLN A 48 -4.45 -4.43 -1.44
N GLU A 49 -4.12 -5.05 -2.56
CA GLU A 49 -4.51 -4.69 -3.94
C GLU A 49 -6.02 -4.75 -4.27
N ASP A 50 -6.88 -5.25 -3.38
CA ASP A 50 -8.31 -5.47 -3.69
C ASP A 50 -9.19 -4.21 -3.54
N THR A 51 -8.63 -3.06 -3.22
CA THR A 51 -9.39 -1.83 -3.02
C THR A 51 -9.03 -0.81 -4.09
N GLU A 52 -9.99 -0.47 -4.96
CA GLU A 52 -9.86 0.62 -5.93
C GLU A 52 -9.86 1.96 -5.16
N LEU A 53 -8.67 2.38 -4.73
CA LEU A 53 -8.47 3.64 -3.99
C LEU A 53 -8.06 4.75 -4.96
N ASP A 54 -8.56 5.96 -4.70
CA ASP A 54 -8.12 7.14 -5.42
C ASP A 54 -6.62 7.45 -5.17
N TYR A 55 -6.02 8.20 -6.08
CA TYR A 55 -4.60 8.54 -6.06
C TYR A 55 -4.16 9.23 -4.75
N GLU A 56 -4.98 10.15 -4.22
CA GLU A 56 -4.66 10.91 -3.01
C GLU A 56 -4.60 9.98 -1.79
N THR A 57 -5.57 9.07 -1.67
CA THR A 57 -5.60 8.06 -0.61
C THR A 57 -4.39 7.14 -0.68
N LYS A 58 -4.00 6.66 -1.86
CA LYS A 58 -2.78 5.86 -2.05
C LYS A 58 -1.53 6.63 -1.63
N ALA A 59 -1.42 7.90 -2.01
CA ALA A 59 -0.28 8.75 -1.68
C ALA A 59 -0.10 8.94 -0.16
N ILE A 60 -1.18 9.00 0.62
CA ILE A 60 -1.11 9.10 2.08
C ILE A 60 -0.39 7.89 2.67
N PHE A 61 -0.71 6.67 2.22
CA PHE A 61 -0.07 5.45 2.73
C PHE A 61 1.35 5.27 2.19
N THR A 62 1.62 5.60 0.94
CA THR A 62 2.96 5.58 0.36
C THR A 62 3.91 6.51 1.11
N ASN A 63 3.41 7.66 1.58
CA ASN A 63 4.18 8.62 2.36
C ASN A 63 4.11 8.38 3.88
N ALA A 64 3.35 7.38 4.35
CA ALA A 64 3.21 7.05 5.77
C ALA A 64 4.43 6.29 6.30
N THR A 65 5.62 6.82 6.04
CA THR A 65 6.88 6.28 6.55
C THR A 65 7.25 6.97 7.86
N VAL A 66 7.59 6.20 8.86
CA VAL A 66 8.06 6.72 10.16
C VAL A 66 9.48 6.24 10.44
N TYR A 67 10.25 7.13 11.05
CA TYR A 67 11.65 6.91 11.38
C TYR A 67 11.82 6.78 12.88
N PHE A 68 12.68 5.88 13.28
CA PHE A 68 13.03 5.65 14.67
C PHE A 68 14.49 6.03 14.91
N GLU A 69 14.80 6.47 16.12
CA GLU A 69 16.17 6.65 16.55
C GLU A 69 16.87 5.29 16.63
N PHE A 70 18.21 5.35 16.62
CA PHE A 70 19.01 4.14 16.71
C PHE A 70 18.60 3.30 17.92
N ASP A 71 18.40 2.01 17.69
CA ASP A 71 18.01 1.01 18.70
C ASP A 71 16.72 1.35 19.47
N LYS A 72 15.86 2.23 18.92
CA LYS A 72 14.57 2.58 19.51
C LYS A 72 13.40 2.15 18.66
N PHE A 73 12.26 1.96 19.33
CA PHE A 73 10.96 1.64 18.74
C PHE A 73 9.83 2.55 19.25
N ASN A 74 10.17 3.64 19.95
CA ASN A 74 9.19 4.60 20.45
C ASN A 74 8.83 5.62 19.37
N LEU A 75 7.54 5.83 19.14
CA LEU A 75 7.03 6.84 18.22
C LEU A 75 7.27 8.24 18.80
N ASN A 76 7.92 9.10 18.03
CA ASN A 76 8.08 10.52 18.38
C ASN A 76 6.91 11.34 17.83
N SER A 77 6.84 12.63 18.19
CA SER A 77 5.75 13.53 17.78
C SER A 77 5.62 13.66 16.26
N LYS A 78 6.72 13.62 15.50
CA LYS A 78 6.72 13.68 14.04
C LYS A 78 6.11 12.41 13.46
N SER A 79 6.50 11.24 13.97
CA SER A 79 5.93 9.95 13.60
C SER A 79 4.41 9.92 13.85
N LEU A 80 3.98 10.37 15.04
CA LEU A 80 2.54 10.43 15.37
C LEU A 80 1.77 11.34 14.43
N GLN A 81 2.34 12.46 14.02
CA GLN A 81 1.70 13.38 13.07
C GLN A 81 1.54 12.74 11.69
N THR A 82 2.57 12.05 11.19
CA THR A 82 2.51 11.31 9.92
C THR A 82 1.43 10.24 9.95
N LEU A 83 1.37 9.43 11.01
CA LEU A 83 0.39 8.35 11.13
C LEU A 83 -1.06 8.84 11.30
N LYS A 84 -1.25 10.05 11.82
CA LYS A 84 -2.59 10.62 12.06
C LYS A 84 -3.40 10.74 10.76
N SER A 85 -2.78 11.12 9.66
CA SER A 85 -3.43 11.21 8.35
C SER A 85 -3.90 9.83 7.87
N ALA A 86 -3.05 8.81 7.98
CA ALA A 86 -3.39 7.44 7.61
C ALA A 86 -4.52 6.87 8.49
N VAL A 87 -4.51 7.17 9.80
CA VAL A 87 -5.62 6.79 10.72
C VAL A 87 -6.93 7.43 10.28
N SER A 88 -6.93 8.72 9.93
CA SER A 88 -8.15 9.41 9.46
C SER A 88 -8.74 8.72 8.24
N VAL A 89 -7.91 8.47 7.23
CA VAL A 89 -8.33 7.78 6.00
C VAL A 89 -8.90 6.39 6.28
N MET A 90 -8.27 5.62 7.17
CA MET A 90 -8.76 4.29 7.54
C MET A 90 -10.07 4.32 8.34
N LYS A 91 -10.36 5.40 9.07
CA LYS A 91 -11.65 5.59 9.74
C LYS A 91 -12.76 5.87 8.74
N ASP A 92 -12.47 6.70 7.75
CA ASP A 92 -13.44 7.08 6.72
C ASP A 92 -13.70 5.93 5.73
N ASN A 93 -12.71 5.03 5.55
CA ASN A 93 -12.77 3.92 4.60
C ASN A 93 -12.60 2.57 5.33
N GLN A 94 -13.70 1.92 5.66
CA GLN A 94 -13.71 0.68 6.44
C GLN A 94 -13.15 -0.54 5.70
N SER A 95 -13.08 -0.50 4.37
CA SER A 95 -12.56 -1.58 3.53
C SER A 95 -11.03 -1.64 3.49
N ILE A 96 -10.33 -0.52 3.78
CA ILE A 96 -8.86 -0.46 3.70
C ILE A 96 -8.22 -1.40 4.72
N ARG A 97 -7.34 -2.26 4.23
CA ARG A 97 -6.42 -3.09 5.01
C ARG A 97 -5.00 -2.69 4.69
N ILE A 98 -4.13 -2.66 5.69
CA ILE A 98 -2.73 -2.27 5.53
C ILE A 98 -1.79 -3.34 6.03
N THR A 99 -0.60 -3.39 5.42
CA THR A 99 0.55 -4.13 5.93
C THR A 99 1.58 -3.12 6.42
N ILE A 100 2.02 -3.25 7.67
CA ILE A 100 3.06 -2.44 8.28
C ILE A 100 4.35 -3.22 8.22
N ALA A 101 5.33 -2.72 7.47
CA ALA A 101 6.66 -3.30 7.31
C ALA A 101 7.64 -2.65 8.28
N GLY A 102 8.28 -3.45 9.12
CA GLY A 102 9.30 -2.99 10.07
C GLY A 102 10.70 -3.32 9.60
N HIS A 103 11.59 -2.32 9.68
CA HIS A 103 12.97 -2.42 9.24
C HIS A 103 13.95 -1.99 10.33
N ALA A 104 15.17 -2.50 10.25
CA ALA A 104 16.31 -2.10 11.06
C ALA A 104 17.51 -1.81 10.15
N ASP A 105 18.52 -1.13 10.68
CA ASP A 105 19.81 -0.96 10.01
C ASP A 105 20.65 -2.26 10.09
N GLU A 106 21.77 -2.28 9.38
CA GLU A 106 22.66 -3.46 9.28
C GLU A 106 23.50 -3.72 10.55
N ARG A 107 23.42 -2.84 11.55
CA ARG A 107 24.20 -2.99 12.80
C ARG A 107 23.53 -3.97 13.74
N GLY A 108 24.26 -5.01 14.11
CA GLY A 108 23.78 -6.04 15.02
C GLY A 108 23.71 -7.42 14.38
N THR A 109 22.97 -8.34 14.98
CA THR A 109 22.72 -9.65 14.39
C THR A 109 21.38 -9.63 13.64
N ARG A 110 21.27 -10.51 12.65
CA ARG A 110 20.04 -10.69 11.87
C ARG A 110 18.81 -10.91 12.75
N GLU A 111 18.95 -11.77 13.77
CA GLU A 111 17.88 -12.08 14.72
C GLU A 111 17.47 -10.85 15.54
N TYR A 112 18.46 -10.10 15.99
CA TYR A 112 18.23 -8.86 16.72
C TYR A 112 17.49 -7.83 15.86
N ASN A 113 17.95 -7.63 14.62
CA ASN A 113 17.36 -6.66 13.69
C ASN A 113 15.95 -7.08 13.26
N LEU A 114 15.70 -8.39 13.09
CA LEU A 114 14.35 -8.89 12.85
C LEU A 114 13.42 -8.59 14.03
N ALA A 115 13.90 -8.80 15.27
CA ALA A 115 13.12 -8.48 16.47
C ALA A 115 12.91 -6.97 16.65
N LEU A 116 13.91 -6.14 16.33
CA LEU A 116 13.77 -4.68 16.38
C LEU A 116 12.75 -4.17 15.35
N GLY A 117 12.85 -4.65 14.11
CA GLY A 117 11.86 -4.35 13.06
C GLY A 117 10.44 -4.74 13.49
N GLN A 118 10.27 -5.92 14.12
CA GLN A 118 8.98 -6.35 14.64
C GLN A 118 8.46 -5.38 15.71
N ARG A 119 9.27 -5.00 16.70
CA ARG A 119 8.87 -4.05 17.77
C ARG A 119 8.47 -2.69 17.21
N ARG A 120 9.18 -2.20 16.19
CA ARG A 120 8.86 -0.94 15.50
C ARG A 120 7.51 -1.01 14.80
N ALA A 121 7.26 -2.09 14.05
CA ALA A 121 5.99 -2.28 13.35
C ALA A 121 4.82 -2.50 14.34
N ASP A 122 5.05 -3.20 15.44
CA ASP A 122 4.05 -3.37 16.50
C ASP A 122 3.71 -2.03 17.18
N ALA A 123 4.69 -1.16 17.42
CA ALA A 123 4.44 0.18 17.97
C ALA A 123 3.54 1.03 17.07
N VAL A 124 3.72 0.93 15.75
CA VAL A 124 2.84 1.58 14.77
C VAL A 124 1.45 0.97 14.80
N LYS A 125 1.34 -0.36 14.78
CA LYS A 125 0.06 -1.07 14.89
C LYS A 125 -0.70 -0.68 16.15
N ASP A 126 -0.03 -0.65 17.31
CA ASP A 126 -0.65 -0.28 18.58
C ASP A 126 -1.22 1.14 18.52
N TYR A 127 -0.53 2.08 17.88
CA TYR A 127 -1.03 3.42 17.66
C TYR A 127 -2.33 3.42 16.84
N PHE A 128 -2.41 2.65 15.75
CA PHE A 128 -3.63 2.51 14.94
C PHE A 128 -4.78 1.91 15.75
N VAL A 129 -4.52 0.84 16.50
CA VAL A 129 -5.52 0.17 17.35
C VAL A 129 -6.03 1.10 18.44
N LEU A 130 -5.14 1.80 19.15
CA LEU A 130 -5.49 2.81 20.15
C LEU A 130 -6.27 3.98 19.54
N SER A 131 -6.03 4.27 18.27
CA SER A 131 -6.79 5.27 17.52
C SER A 131 -8.17 4.78 17.03
N GLY A 132 -8.54 3.52 17.31
CA GLY A 132 -9.85 2.96 17.00
C GLY A 132 -9.93 2.18 15.68
N ILE A 133 -8.80 1.81 15.08
CA ILE A 133 -8.78 0.92 13.90
C ILE A 133 -8.82 -0.54 14.36
N ASP A 134 -9.66 -1.36 13.71
CA ASP A 134 -9.73 -2.80 14.00
C ASP A 134 -8.40 -3.48 13.68
N LYS A 135 -7.86 -4.20 14.67
CA LYS A 135 -6.60 -4.97 14.54
C LYS A 135 -6.60 -5.96 13.37
N ASN A 136 -7.76 -6.48 12.96
CA ASN A 136 -7.90 -7.42 11.85
C ASN A 136 -7.68 -6.75 10.48
N ARG A 137 -7.63 -5.43 10.44
CA ARG A 137 -7.32 -4.64 9.24
C ARG A 137 -5.83 -4.34 9.11
N ILE A 138 -5.00 -4.81 10.05
CA ILE A 138 -3.58 -4.47 10.13
C ILE A 138 -2.75 -5.74 10.19
N ILE A 139 -1.90 -5.94 9.19
CA ILE A 139 -0.90 -7.00 9.15
C ILE A 139 0.45 -6.38 9.51
N VAL A 140 1.24 -7.07 10.34
CA VAL A 140 2.61 -6.65 10.69
C VAL A 140 3.59 -7.62 10.08
N LYS A 141 4.68 -7.09 9.51
CA LYS A 141 5.76 -7.86 8.91
C LYS A 141 7.11 -7.23 9.23
N SER A 142 8.02 -7.98 9.79
CA SER A 142 9.39 -7.51 9.96
C SER A 142 10.26 -8.03 8.84
N TYR A 143 11.10 -7.16 8.31
CA TYR A 143 12.18 -7.48 7.37
C TYR A 143 13.56 -7.34 8.02
N GLY A 144 13.64 -6.80 9.25
CA GLY A 144 14.92 -6.54 9.87
C GLY A 144 15.83 -5.72 8.96
N GLU A 145 17.04 -6.22 8.74
CA GLU A 145 18.05 -5.64 7.83
C GLU A 145 17.95 -6.19 6.38
N GLU A 146 17.14 -7.22 6.13
CA GLU A 146 17.09 -7.92 4.83
C GLU A 146 16.54 -7.05 3.67
N ARG A 147 15.79 -6.01 4.00
CA ARG A 147 15.36 -4.97 3.08
C ARG A 147 15.68 -3.62 3.71
N PRO A 148 16.91 -3.12 3.54
CA PRO A 148 17.22 -1.78 4.01
C PRO A 148 16.30 -0.79 3.28
N ALA A 149 15.70 0.08 4.06
CA ALA A 149 14.80 1.11 3.55
C ALA A 149 15.55 2.20 2.74
N SER A 150 16.88 2.17 2.74
CA SER A 150 17.75 2.92 1.84
C SER A 150 19.00 2.12 1.52
N PHE A 151 19.44 2.17 0.27
CA PHE A 151 20.79 1.73 -0.14
C PHE A 151 21.76 2.89 0.12
N GLY A 152 22.19 3.07 1.35
CA GLY A 152 23.19 4.05 1.73
C GLY A 152 23.63 3.79 3.16
N SER A 153 24.84 3.28 3.34
CA SER A 153 25.56 3.41 4.58
C SER A 153 26.04 4.86 4.62
N ASP A 154 25.38 5.71 5.40
CA ASP A 154 25.93 7.02 5.72
C ASP A 154 27.05 6.77 6.72
N GLU A 155 28.31 6.93 6.25
CA GLU A 155 29.49 7.10 7.09
C GLU A 155 29.45 8.42 7.84
#